data_ea71256bcebd3d9ac01b17592e3644bf
#
_entry.id   ea71256bcebd3d9ac01b17592e3644bf
#
_cell.length_a   1.000
_cell.length_b   1.000
_cell.length_c   1.000
_cell.angle_alpha   90.00
_cell.angle_beta   90.00
_cell.angle_gamma   90.00
#
_symmetry.space_group_name_H-M   'P 1'
#
loop_
_entity.id
_entity.type
_entity.pdbx_description
1 polymer ?
#
loop_
_entity_poly.entity_id
_entity_poly.type
_entity_poly.pdbx_seq_one_letter_code
_entity_poly.pdbx_strand_id
1 'polypeptide(L)'
;SIIRDQIGFEIIGSKDEKNDDQEIINTSLKSLKDLKYSSGTLTIGNVEIFNILISKLDIPKRWKLRLSRHFWREEYFTDLLKRLETNSDVDPTIVEIDKRRYLKMLKENKSSVIAGRSIEEILKRFDKKIRDPRRLSKGRNVSKIIREFLNIKCPINKAANVLNKFFKKYQINLVVDQRYFPTSSNRISKLNVIFSTSFGRQLEYYTGMVFKIDIKSNNKTKNVINGGRYDQLISDLGSKKQVSAVGAALNLNY
;
A
#
# COMPACT_ATOMS: atom_id res chain seq x y z
N SER A 1 8.86 18.30 22.51
CA SER A 1 7.86 17.25 22.20
C SER A 1 6.57 17.93 21.79
N ILE A 2 6.00 17.54 20.66
CA ILE A 2 4.69 18.02 20.22
C ILE A 2 3.66 17.06 20.85
N ILE A 3 2.88 17.53 21.80
CA ILE A 3 1.74 16.79 22.34
C ILE A 3 0.59 16.96 21.35
N ARG A 4 -0.01 15.88 20.92
CA ARG A 4 -1.20 15.87 20.06
C ARG A 4 -2.34 15.17 20.79
N ASP A 5 -3.43 15.90 20.99
CA ASP A 5 -4.65 15.32 21.50
C ASP A 5 -5.47 14.74 20.37
N GLN A 6 -5.87 13.48 20.49
CA GLN A 6 -6.61 12.75 19.46
C GLN A 6 -7.75 11.96 20.11
N ILE A 7 -8.85 11.83 19.39
CA ILE A 7 -9.93 10.88 19.69
C ILE A 7 -9.88 9.80 18.61
N GLY A 8 -9.64 8.55 19.03
CA GLY A 8 -9.70 7.38 18.17
C GLY A 8 -11.02 6.61 18.34
N PHE A 9 -11.48 5.99 17.26
CA PHE A 9 -12.57 5.04 17.26
C PHE A 9 -12.28 3.91 16.29
N GLU A 10 -12.61 2.68 16.72
CA GLU A 10 -12.20 1.46 16.02
C GLU A 10 -13.32 0.42 16.06
N ILE A 11 -13.42 -0.38 14.99
CA ILE A 11 -14.24 -1.58 14.90
C ILE A 11 -13.29 -2.76 14.73
N ILE A 12 -13.30 -3.69 15.69
CA ILE A 12 -12.37 -4.84 15.72
C ILE A 12 -13.18 -6.13 15.82
N GLY A 13 -12.82 -7.14 15.02
CA GLY A 13 -13.40 -8.47 15.07
C GLY A 13 -14.76 -8.63 14.41
N SER A 14 -15.23 -7.63 13.70
CA SER A 14 -16.44 -7.73 12.89
C SER A 14 -16.25 -8.66 11.69
N LYS A 15 -17.34 -9.18 11.17
CA LYS A 15 -17.38 -10.02 9.96
C LYS A 15 -17.93 -9.28 8.75
N ASP A 16 -18.31 -8.02 8.88
CA ASP A 16 -18.94 -7.21 7.83
C ASP A 16 -18.06 -6.02 7.44
N GLU A 17 -16.89 -6.35 6.86
CA GLU A 17 -15.85 -5.38 6.50
C GLU A 17 -16.36 -4.18 5.70
N LYS A 18 -17.33 -4.41 4.81
CA LYS A 18 -17.89 -3.35 3.97
C LYS A 18 -18.69 -2.34 4.78
N ASN A 19 -19.54 -2.81 5.67
CA ASN A 19 -20.33 -1.95 6.54
C ASN A 19 -19.43 -1.26 7.57
N ASP A 20 -18.42 -1.95 8.08
CA ASP A 20 -17.45 -1.38 9.02
C ASP A 20 -16.70 -0.20 8.41
N ASP A 21 -16.18 -0.35 7.17
CA ASP A 21 -15.49 0.74 6.45
C ASP A 21 -16.42 1.95 6.27
N GLN A 22 -17.68 1.70 5.93
CA GLN A 22 -18.68 2.74 5.78
C GLN A 22 -19.03 3.40 7.11
N GLU A 23 -19.14 2.64 8.19
CA GLU A 23 -19.46 3.13 9.53
C GLU A 23 -18.35 4.04 10.07
N ILE A 24 -17.07 3.66 9.91
CA ILE A 24 -15.95 4.50 10.31
C ILE A 24 -15.95 5.84 9.56
N ILE A 25 -16.22 5.84 8.25
CA ILE A 25 -16.33 7.09 7.48
C ILE A 25 -17.55 7.91 7.94
N ASN A 26 -18.70 7.27 8.18
CA ASN A 26 -19.91 7.93 8.66
C ASN A 26 -19.69 8.58 10.02
N THR A 27 -19.06 7.87 10.96
CA THR A 27 -18.72 8.38 12.30
C THR A 27 -17.74 9.56 12.20
N SER A 28 -16.75 9.47 11.33
CA SER A 28 -15.81 10.56 11.04
C SER A 28 -16.52 11.83 10.55
N LEU A 29 -17.44 11.67 9.60
CA LEU A 29 -18.18 12.81 9.04
C LEU A 29 -19.19 13.40 10.04
N LYS A 30 -19.79 12.55 10.87
CA LYS A 30 -20.67 12.99 11.97
C LYS A 30 -19.90 13.82 12.97
N SER A 31 -18.74 13.36 13.41
CA SER A 31 -17.87 14.11 14.34
C SER A 31 -17.50 15.50 13.80
N LEU A 32 -17.20 15.60 12.49
CA LEU A 32 -16.94 16.91 11.86
C LEU A 32 -18.16 17.82 11.83
N LYS A 33 -19.35 17.25 11.60
CA LYS A 33 -20.60 17.99 11.64
C LYS A 33 -20.89 18.53 13.04
N ASP A 34 -20.68 17.69 14.07
CA ASP A 34 -20.88 18.08 15.47
C ASP A 34 -19.89 19.18 15.88
N LEU A 35 -18.67 19.19 15.32
CA LEU A 35 -17.67 20.24 15.45
C LEU A 35 -17.96 21.46 14.53
N LYS A 36 -19.13 21.52 13.87
CA LYS A 36 -19.60 22.61 13.00
C LYS A 36 -18.75 22.89 11.76
N TYR A 37 -17.97 21.90 11.31
CA TYR A 37 -17.29 22.00 10.02
C TYR A 37 -18.28 21.78 8.87
N SER A 38 -18.32 22.72 7.92
CA SER A 38 -19.27 22.71 6.80
C SER A 38 -18.65 22.37 5.45
N SER A 39 -17.31 22.39 5.35
CA SER A 39 -16.60 22.15 4.08
C SER A 39 -15.33 21.35 4.30
N GLY A 40 -15.00 20.49 3.34
CA GLY A 40 -13.81 19.68 3.42
C GLY A 40 -13.58 18.79 2.20
N THR A 41 -12.48 18.07 2.23
CA THR A 41 -12.16 17.05 1.22
C THR A 41 -11.91 15.72 1.93
N LEU A 42 -12.71 14.72 1.61
CA LEU A 42 -12.49 13.33 1.96
C LEU A 42 -11.70 12.67 0.83
N THR A 43 -10.46 12.30 1.09
CA THR A 43 -9.64 11.52 0.15
C THR A 43 -9.66 10.06 0.58
N ILE A 44 -10.02 9.18 -0.34
CA ILE A 44 -10.07 7.73 -0.13
C ILE A 44 -9.03 7.08 -1.04
N GLY A 45 -8.29 6.13 -0.51
CA GLY A 45 -7.42 5.20 -1.22
C GLY A 45 -7.77 3.75 -0.87
N ASN A 46 -7.16 2.81 -1.58
CA ASN A 46 -7.31 1.40 -1.27
C ASN A 46 -6.03 0.64 -1.64
N VAL A 47 -5.32 0.16 -0.62
CA VAL A 47 -4.04 -0.57 -0.77
C VAL A 47 -4.27 -1.95 -1.40
N GLU A 48 -5.41 -2.56 -1.15
CA GLU A 48 -5.75 -3.87 -1.73
C GLU A 48 -5.79 -3.84 -3.26
N ILE A 49 -6.36 -2.78 -3.86
CA ILE A 49 -6.41 -2.65 -5.34
C ILE A 49 -4.99 -2.64 -5.92
N PHE A 50 -4.04 -1.97 -5.26
CA PHE A 50 -2.64 -2.00 -5.69
C PHE A 50 -2.05 -3.41 -5.60
N ASN A 51 -2.27 -4.11 -4.50
CA ASN A 51 -1.76 -5.47 -4.30
C ASN A 51 -2.34 -6.45 -5.33
N ILE A 52 -3.63 -6.33 -5.64
CA ILE A 52 -4.27 -7.13 -6.69
C ILE A 52 -3.67 -6.78 -8.06
N LEU A 53 -3.49 -5.49 -8.40
CA LEU A 53 -2.81 -5.09 -9.62
C LEU A 53 -1.44 -5.76 -9.75
N ILE A 54 -0.59 -5.65 -8.72
CA ILE A 54 0.76 -6.26 -8.72
C ILE A 54 0.68 -7.77 -8.90
N SER A 55 -0.31 -8.43 -8.30
CA SER A 55 -0.50 -9.89 -8.44
C SER A 55 -0.79 -10.31 -9.88
N LYS A 56 -1.46 -9.47 -10.67
CA LYS A 56 -1.87 -9.73 -12.06
C LYS A 56 -0.80 -9.35 -13.10
N LEU A 57 0.21 -8.57 -12.72
CA LEU A 57 1.29 -8.22 -13.65
C LEU A 57 2.16 -9.44 -13.97
N ASP A 58 2.59 -9.55 -15.24
CA ASP A 58 3.49 -10.60 -15.71
C ASP A 58 4.94 -10.26 -15.33
N ILE A 59 5.25 -10.42 -14.06
CA ILE A 59 6.57 -10.22 -13.47
C ILE A 59 6.89 -11.34 -12.46
N PRO A 60 8.18 -11.62 -12.23
CA PRO A 60 8.60 -12.62 -11.24
C PRO A 60 8.03 -12.37 -9.84
N LYS A 61 7.70 -13.46 -9.13
CA LYS A 61 7.13 -13.40 -7.76
C LYS A 61 7.96 -12.51 -6.81
N ARG A 62 9.28 -12.54 -6.94
CA ARG A 62 10.20 -11.68 -6.16
C ARG A 62 9.91 -10.19 -6.34
N TRP A 63 9.65 -9.76 -7.58
CA TRP A 63 9.32 -8.38 -7.86
C TRP A 63 7.95 -8.02 -7.31
N LYS A 64 6.95 -8.89 -7.46
CA LYS A 64 5.62 -8.68 -6.86
C LYS A 64 5.73 -8.45 -5.36
N LEU A 65 6.39 -9.35 -4.64
CA LEU A 65 6.61 -9.24 -3.19
C LEU A 65 7.37 -7.96 -2.81
N ARG A 66 8.39 -7.58 -3.58
CA ARG A 66 9.19 -6.40 -3.30
C ARG A 66 8.41 -5.11 -3.52
N LEU A 67 7.64 -5.02 -4.60
CA LEU A 67 6.80 -3.87 -4.89
C LEU A 67 5.69 -3.71 -3.85
N SER A 68 4.96 -4.78 -3.50
CA SER A 68 3.93 -4.73 -2.46
C SER A 68 4.52 -4.34 -1.11
N ARG A 69 5.62 -4.97 -0.69
CA ARG A 69 6.25 -4.71 0.60
C ARG A 69 6.76 -3.27 0.77
N HIS A 70 7.20 -2.62 -0.30
CA HIS A 70 7.79 -1.29 -0.23
C HIS A 70 6.88 -0.20 -0.80
N PHE A 71 5.62 -0.50 -1.03
CA PHE A 71 4.65 0.45 -1.55
C PHE A 71 4.53 1.72 -0.68
N TRP A 72 4.61 1.56 0.62
CA TRP A 72 4.51 2.65 1.58
C TRP A 72 5.75 3.56 1.64
N ARG A 73 6.93 3.09 1.16
CA ARG A 73 8.19 3.88 1.10
C ARG A 73 8.30 4.62 -0.23
N GLU A 74 7.74 5.79 -0.32
CA GLU A 74 7.57 6.51 -1.59
C GLU A 74 8.87 6.70 -2.38
N GLU A 75 9.94 7.19 -1.75
CA GLU A 75 11.25 7.38 -2.40
C GLU A 75 11.86 6.06 -2.85
N TYR A 76 11.90 5.08 -1.93
CA TYR A 76 12.45 3.77 -2.24
C TYR A 76 11.63 3.05 -3.33
N PHE A 77 10.30 3.19 -3.31
CA PHE A 77 9.44 2.63 -4.33
C PHE A 77 9.69 3.25 -5.70
N THR A 78 9.91 4.57 -5.74
CA THR A 78 10.28 5.27 -6.97
C THR A 78 11.60 4.76 -7.52
N ASP A 79 12.59 4.48 -6.67
CA ASP A 79 13.85 3.87 -7.09
C ASP A 79 13.68 2.42 -7.56
N LEU A 80 12.77 1.65 -6.96
CA LEU A 80 12.43 0.32 -7.47
C LEU A 80 11.86 0.39 -8.89
N LEU A 81 11.00 1.36 -9.19
CA LEU A 81 10.48 1.56 -10.54
C LEU A 81 11.58 1.95 -11.54
N LYS A 82 12.51 2.83 -11.16
CA LYS A 82 13.69 3.14 -11.98
C LYS A 82 14.54 1.89 -12.27
N ARG A 83 14.74 1.02 -11.26
CA ARG A 83 15.47 -0.24 -11.44
C ARG A 83 14.77 -1.20 -12.41
N LEU A 84 13.43 -1.23 -12.40
CA LEU A 84 12.65 -1.96 -13.40
C LEU A 84 12.87 -1.42 -14.82
N GLU A 85 12.97 -0.10 -14.97
CA GLU A 85 13.16 0.56 -16.27
C GLU A 85 14.55 0.33 -16.86
N THR A 86 15.58 0.39 -16.02
CA THR A 86 17.00 0.38 -16.44
C THR A 86 17.60 -1.02 -16.48
N ASN A 87 16.90 -2.04 -15.97
CA ASN A 87 17.45 -3.38 -15.75
C ASN A 87 18.76 -3.37 -14.95
N SER A 88 18.98 -2.36 -14.10
CA SER A 88 20.22 -2.17 -13.33
C SER A 88 20.38 -3.16 -12.18
N ASP A 89 19.44 -4.06 -11.99
CA ASP A 89 19.58 -5.11 -11.01
C ASP A 89 20.54 -6.21 -11.47
N VAL A 90 21.16 -6.82 -10.51
CA VAL A 90 22.30 -7.71 -10.62
C VAL A 90 22.17 -8.72 -11.76
N ASP A 91 23.15 -8.70 -12.69
CA ASP A 91 23.27 -9.69 -13.74
C ASP A 91 23.40 -11.09 -13.10
N PRO A 92 22.68 -12.12 -13.61
CA PRO A 92 22.82 -13.50 -13.15
C PRO A 92 24.24 -14.02 -13.13
N THR A 93 25.06 -13.61 -14.11
CA THR A 93 26.47 -13.97 -14.22
C THR A 93 27.27 -13.46 -13.02
N ILE A 94 27.02 -12.22 -12.58
CA ILE A 94 27.68 -11.65 -11.40
C ILE A 94 27.23 -12.41 -10.14
N VAL A 95 25.97 -12.77 -10.02
CA VAL A 95 25.47 -13.57 -8.89
C VAL A 95 26.14 -14.95 -8.84
N GLU A 96 26.38 -15.56 -9.98
CA GLU A 96 27.06 -16.86 -10.05
C GLU A 96 28.55 -16.74 -9.67
N ILE A 97 29.23 -15.68 -10.09
CA ILE A 97 30.60 -15.38 -9.69
C ILE A 97 30.66 -15.16 -8.17
N ASP A 98 29.77 -14.36 -7.61
CA ASP A 98 29.71 -14.11 -6.17
C ASP A 98 29.44 -15.40 -5.39
N LYS A 99 28.55 -16.27 -5.90
CA LYS A 99 28.27 -17.57 -5.30
C LYS A 99 29.53 -18.45 -5.26
N ARG A 100 30.28 -18.53 -6.35
CA ARG A 100 31.54 -19.31 -6.43
C ARG A 100 32.59 -18.74 -5.48
N ARG A 101 32.77 -17.42 -5.44
CA ARG A 101 33.69 -16.74 -4.53
C ARG A 101 33.32 -17.02 -3.07
N TYR A 102 32.04 -16.95 -2.77
CA TYR A 102 31.53 -17.23 -1.43
C TYR A 102 31.76 -18.69 -1.01
N LEU A 103 31.51 -19.65 -1.91
CA LEU A 103 31.82 -21.08 -1.67
C LEU A 103 33.29 -21.33 -1.41
N LYS A 104 34.20 -20.62 -2.11
CA LYS A 104 35.63 -20.69 -1.87
C LYS A 104 35.98 -20.21 -0.47
N MET A 105 35.49 -19.03 -0.07
CA MET A 105 35.69 -18.50 1.29
C MET A 105 35.19 -19.46 2.38
N LEU A 106 34.09 -20.15 2.17
CA LEU A 106 33.56 -21.12 3.13
C LEU A 106 34.44 -22.33 3.31
N LYS A 107 35.06 -22.83 2.22
CA LYS A 107 36.01 -23.94 2.27
C LYS A 107 37.24 -23.55 3.05
N GLU A 108 37.67 -22.30 2.96
CA GLU A 108 38.85 -21.79 3.63
C GLU A 108 38.64 -21.50 5.13
N ASN A 109 37.45 -20.99 5.51
CA ASN A 109 37.18 -20.49 6.86
C ASN A 109 36.47 -21.46 7.81
N LYS A 110 36.11 -22.68 7.39
CA LYS A 110 35.47 -23.73 8.19
C LYS A 110 34.26 -23.26 9.04
N SER A 111 33.75 -22.07 8.82
CA SER A 111 32.62 -21.50 9.59
C SER A 111 31.30 -22.00 9.02
N SER A 112 30.43 -22.54 9.86
CA SER A 112 29.10 -23.02 9.49
C SER A 112 28.00 -21.93 9.53
N VAL A 113 28.29 -20.79 10.16
CA VAL A 113 27.33 -19.70 10.33
C VAL A 113 27.99 -18.35 10.04
N ILE A 114 27.38 -17.52 9.21
CA ILE A 114 27.85 -16.17 8.87
C ILE A 114 26.72 -15.18 9.12
N ALA A 115 26.95 -14.20 9.99
CA ALA A 115 25.97 -13.20 10.39
C ALA A 115 24.60 -13.83 10.79
N GLY A 116 24.65 -14.89 11.60
CA GLY A 116 23.44 -15.57 12.10
C GLY A 116 22.72 -16.45 11.08
N ARG A 117 23.33 -16.72 9.88
CA ARG A 117 22.71 -17.55 8.84
C ARG A 117 23.58 -18.74 8.49
N SER A 118 22.93 -19.88 8.27
CA SER A 118 23.62 -21.05 7.77
C SER A 118 24.11 -20.85 6.33
N ILE A 119 25.18 -21.55 5.97
CA ILE A 119 25.71 -21.59 4.60
C ILE A 119 24.61 -21.98 3.61
N GLU A 120 23.83 -22.97 3.98
CA GLU A 120 22.76 -23.52 3.14
C GLU A 120 21.67 -22.47 2.83
N GLU A 121 21.29 -21.66 3.81
CA GLU A 121 20.37 -20.53 3.60
C GLU A 121 20.93 -19.47 2.66
N ILE A 122 22.23 -19.19 2.76
CA ILE A 122 22.90 -18.22 1.91
C ILE A 122 22.98 -18.75 0.47
N LEU A 123 23.36 -20.00 0.27
CA LEU A 123 23.39 -20.63 -1.05
C LEU A 123 21.99 -20.71 -1.70
N LYS A 124 20.95 -21.09 -0.95
CA LYS A 124 19.57 -21.04 -1.43
C LYS A 124 19.15 -19.64 -1.91
N ARG A 125 19.68 -18.58 -1.29
CA ARG A 125 19.43 -17.19 -1.73
C ARG A 125 20.13 -16.87 -3.05
N PHE A 126 21.36 -17.30 -3.25
CA PHE A 126 22.04 -17.14 -4.53
C PHE A 126 21.32 -17.90 -5.64
N ASP A 127 20.94 -19.16 -5.43
CA ASP A 127 20.18 -19.94 -6.39
C ASP A 127 18.83 -19.30 -6.75
N LYS A 128 18.15 -18.75 -5.75
CA LYS A 128 16.90 -18.03 -5.98
C LYS A 128 17.11 -16.75 -6.80
N LYS A 129 18.23 -16.02 -6.60
CA LYS A 129 18.56 -14.85 -7.41
C LYS A 129 18.88 -15.21 -8.86
N ILE A 130 19.55 -16.34 -9.11
CA ILE A 130 19.92 -16.82 -10.44
C ILE A 130 18.68 -17.27 -11.20
N ARG A 131 17.78 -18.03 -10.55
CA ARG A 131 16.56 -18.58 -11.17
C ARG A 131 15.48 -17.54 -11.45
N ASP A 132 15.50 -16.44 -10.70
CA ASP A 132 14.57 -15.33 -10.83
C ASP A 132 15.37 -14.04 -11.08
N PRO A 133 15.95 -13.91 -12.28
CA PRO A 133 16.76 -12.77 -12.63
C PRO A 133 15.90 -11.51 -12.59
N ARG A 134 16.47 -10.45 -12.03
CA ARG A 134 15.78 -9.16 -11.92
C ARG A 134 15.71 -8.40 -13.24
N ARG A 135 16.41 -8.88 -14.24
CA ARG A 135 16.35 -8.33 -15.59
C ARG A 135 15.04 -8.73 -16.25
N LEU A 136 14.22 -7.73 -16.52
CA LEU A 136 12.92 -7.93 -17.15
C LEU A 136 12.91 -7.24 -18.50
N SER A 137 12.71 -8.00 -19.59
CA SER A 137 12.49 -7.44 -20.93
C SER A 137 11.31 -6.46 -20.98
N LYS A 138 10.32 -6.68 -20.11
CA LYS A 138 9.10 -5.86 -20.01
C LYS A 138 9.16 -4.82 -18.86
N GLY A 139 10.31 -4.61 -18.23
CA GLY A 139 10.43 -3.78 -17.03
C GLY A 139 9.97 -2.33 -17.23
N ARG A 140 10.30 -1.72 -18.37
CA ARG A 140 9.84 -0.38 -18.71
C ARG A 140 8.32 -0.29 -18.81
N ASN A 141 7.69 -1.29 -19.43
CA ASN A 141 6.23 -1.32 -19.56
C ASN A 141 5.55 -1.49 -18.19
N VAL A 142 6.08 -2.38 -17.36
CA VAL A 142 5.57 -2.59 -15.99
C VAL A 142 5.69 -1.33 -15.15
N SER A 143 6.84 -0.66 -15.18
CA SER A 143 7.03 0.61 -14.48
C SER A 143 6.05 1.68 -14.97
N LYS A 144 5.84 1.78 -16.30
CA LYS A 144 4.86 2.69 -16.89
C LYS A 144 3.45 2.41 -16.37
N ILE A 145 3.01 1.14 -16.37
CA ILE A 145 1.70 0.74 -15.87
C ILE A 145 1.52 1.18 -14.41
N ILE A 146 2.52 0.90 -13.57
CA ILE A 146 2.46 1.26 -12.15
C ILE A 146 2.43 2.78 -11.95
N ARG A 147 3.24 3.54 -12.69
CA ARG A 147 3.25 5.01 -12.61
C ARG A 147 1.91 5.61 -13.06
N GLU A 148 1.34 5.13 -14.16
CA GLU A 148 0.02 5.59 -14.60
C GLU A 148 -1.07 5.22 -13.58
N PHE A 149 -1.02 4.03 -12.98
CA PHE A 149 -1.92 3.67 -11.90
C PHE A 149 -1.81 4.65 -10.74
N LEU A 150 -0.61 4.97 -10.27
CA LEU A 150 -0.38 5.88 -9.14
C LEU A 150 -0.86 7.31 -9.40
N ASN A 151 -1.01 7.71 -10.64
CA ASN A 151 -1.48 9.03 -11.02
C ASN A 151 -3.02 9.12 -11.12
N ILE A 152 -3.75 8.03 -10.92
CA ILE A 152 -5.21 8.06 -10.96
C ILE A 152 -5.75 8.81 -9.74
N LYS A 153 -6.43 9.93 -10.03
CA LYS A 153 -7.17 10.72 -9.06
C LYS A 153 -8.46 11.19 -9.69
N CYS A 154 -9.59 10.92 -9.05
CA CYS A 154 -10.91 11.24 -9.62
C CYS A 154 -11.98 11.36 -8.53
N PRO A 155 -13.15 11.94 -8.83
CA PRO A 155 -14.31 11.85 -7.93
C PRO A 155 -14.67 10.39 -7.64
N ILE A 156 -15.07 10.10 -6.40
CA ILE A 156 -15.31 8.73 -5.92
C ILE A 156 -16.35 7.97 -6.76
N ASN A 157 -17.39 8.64 -7.22
CA ASN A 157 -18.46 8.06 -8.04
C ASN A 157 -17.97 7.64 -9.45
N LYS A 158 -16.81 8.09 -9.88
CA LYS A 158 -16.16 7.70 -11.14
C LYS A 158 -15.06 6.67 -10.97
N ALA A 159 -14.66 6.36 -9.72
CA ALA A 159 -13.46 5.57 -9.43
C ALA A 159 -13.49 4.18 -10.06
N ALA A 160 -14.58 3.42 -9.90
CA ALA A 160 -14.71 2.09 -10.51
C ALA A 160 -14.57 2.14 -12.04
N ASN A 161 -15.25 3.10 -12.69
CA ASN A 161 -15.19 3.24 -14.15
C ASN A 161 -13.79 3.62 -14.64
N VAL A 162 -13.13 4.56 -13.97
CA VAL A 162 -11.76 4.98 -14.32
C VAL A 162 -10.78 3.82 -14.18
N LEU A 163 -10.84 3.09 -13.08
CA LEU A 163 -9.98 1.93 -12.84
C LEU A 163 -10.25 0.79 -13.83
N ASN A 164 -11.50 0.47 -14.11
CA ASN A 164 -11.84 -0.59 -15.07
C ASN A 164 -11.39 -0.23 -16.49
N LYS A 165 -11.49 1.04 -16.89
CA LYS A 165 -10.91 1.53 -18.18
C LYS A 165 -9.39 1.38 -18.18
N PHE A 166 -8.71 1.70 -17.08
CA PHE A 166 -7.26 1.53 -16.93
C PHE A 166 -6.86 0.05 -17.07
N PHE A 167 -7.55 -0.86 -16.35
CA PHE A 167 -7.25 -2.30 -16.43
C PHE A 167 -7.49 -2.87 -17.83
N LYS A 168 -8.58 -2.45 -18.49
CA LYS A 168 -8.87 -2.83 -19.89
C LYS A 168 -7.77 -2.34 -20.84
N LYS A 169 -7.30 -1.10 -20.70
CA LYS A 169 -6.21 -0.51 -21.50
C LYS A 169 -4.96 -1.38 -21.49
N TYR A 170 -4.63 -1.94 -20.33
CA TYR A 170 -3.43 -2.77 -20.14
C TYR A 170 -3.68 -4.27 -20.19
N GLN A 171 -4.87 -4.70 -20.62
CA GLN A 171 -5.28 -6.11 -20.70
C GLN A 171 -5.10 -6.86 -19.38
N ILE A 172 -5.31 -6.14 -18.26
CA ILE A 172 -5.24 -6.71 -16.91
C ILE A 172 -6.62 -7.26 -16.58
N ASN A 173 -6.69 -8.58 -16.34
CA ASN A 173 -7.95 -9.22 -15.95
C ASN A 173 -8.26 -8.91 -14.46
N LEU A 174 -8.77 -7.71 -14.25
CA LEU A 174 -9.22 -7.19 -12.96
C LEU A 174 -10.42 -6.29 -13.18
N VAL A 175 -11.47 -6.54 -12.40
CA VAL A 175 -12.66 -5.69 -12.35
C VAL A 175 -12.85 -5.24 -10.92
N VAL A 176 -12.94 -3.95 -10.72
CA VAL A 176 -13.29 -3.33 -9.44
C VAL A 176 -14.72 -2.83 -9.48
N ASP A 177 -15.44 -3.04 -8.40
CA ASP A 177 -16.81 -2.61 -8.23
C ASP A 177 -16.95 -1.68 -7.01
N GLN A 178 -18.17 -1.36 -6.63
CA GLN A 178 -18.47 -0.41 -5.54
C GLN A 178 -17.98 -0.89 -4.16
N ARG A 179 -17.64 -2.16 -3.98
CA ARG A 179 -17.12 -2.70 -2.70
C ARG A 179 -15.81 -2.07 -2.26
N TYR A 180 -15.00 -1.61 -3.22
CA TYR A 180 -13.72 -0.95 -2.95
C TYR A 180 -13.84 0.54 -2.61
N PHE A 181 -15.05 1.10 -2.69
CA PHE A 181 -15.29 2.54 -2.55
C PHE A 181 -16.43 2.78 -1.56
N PRO A 182 -16.16 2.81 -0.25
CA PRO A 182 -17.21 3.04 0.73
C PRO A 182 -17.86 4.41 0.48
N THR A 183 -19.19 4.41 0.53
CA THR A 183 -20.01 5.61 0.35
C THR A 183 -20.58 6.00 1.70
N SER A 184 -20.71 7.29 1.95
CA SER A 184 -21.32 7.81 3.17
C SER A 184 -22.72 8.38 2.88
N SER A 185 -23.68 8.08 3.74
CA SER A 185 -24.96 8.76 3.81
C SER A 185 -24.87 10.11 4.54
N ASN A 186 -23.91 10.24 5.45
CA ASN A 186 -23.64 11.48 6.16
C ASN A 186 -22.83 12.44 5.28
N ARG A 187 -23.35 13.64 5.11
CA ARG A 187 -22.67 14.68 4.34
C ARG A 187 -22.54 15.94 5.18
N ILE A 188 -21.36 16.54 5.20
CA ILE A 188 -21.21 17.96 5.48
C ILE A 188 -21.56 18.73 4.19
N SER A 189 -22.08 19.93 4.31
CA SER A 189 -22.76 20.64 3.20
C SER A 189 -21.89 20.82 1.95
N LYS A 190 -20.56 20.95 2.10
CA LYS A 190 -19.61 21.12 0.98
C LYS A 190 -18.46 20.11 1.09
N LEU A 191 -18.80 18.81 1.02
CA LEU A 191 -17.80 17.73 1.02
C LEU A 191 -17.41 17.36 -0.40
N ASN A 192 -16.15 17.48 -0.74
CA ASN A 192 -15.57 16.92 -1.94
C ASN A 192 -15.01 15.53 -1.63
N VAL A 193 -15.46 14.48 -2.33
CA VAL A 193 -15.02 13.10 -2.12
C VAL A 193 -14.20 12.64 -3.32
N ILE A 194 -12.90 12.40 -3.07
CA ILE A 194 -11.91 12.07 -4.08
C ILE A 194 -11.33 10.69 -3.80
N PHE A 195 -11.21 9.88 -4.85
CA PHE A 195 -10.42 8.66 -4.85
C PHE A 195 -9.02 8.93 -5.42
N SER A 196 -7.98 8.36 -4.79
CA SER A 196 -6.60 8.45 -5.25
C SER A 196 -5.87 7.13 -5.02
N THR A 197 -5.31 6.56 -6.07
CA THR A 197 -4.54 5.30 -6.00
C THR A 197 -3.17 5.45 -5.32
N SER A 198 -2.63 6.65 -5.27
CA SER A 198 -1.38 6.93 -4.55
C SER A 198 -1.59 7.22 -3.07
N PHE A 199 -2.83 7.41 -2.63
CA PHE A 199 -3.13 7.66 -1.23
C PHE A 199 -3.14 6.35 -0.42
N GLY A 200 -2.66 6.39 0.82
CA GLY A 200 -2.54 5.21 1.70
C GLY A 200 -1.13 4.62 1.76
N ARG A 201 -0.17 5.22 1.07
CA ARG A 201 1.24 4.79 1.05
C ARG A 201 2.03 5.19 2.31
N GLN A 202 1.45 6.00 3.20
CA GLN A 202 2.20 6.60 4.31
C GLN A 202 2.43 5.65 5.50
N LEU A 203 1.63 4.59 5.63
CA LEU A 203 1.70 3.66 6.75
C LEU A 203 1.69 2.21 6.27
N GLU A 204 2.64 1.42 6.75
CA GLU A 204 2.86 0.02 6.33
C GLU A 204 1.73 -0.92 6.72
N TYR A 205 1.04 -0.64 7.81
CA TYR A 205 0.06 -1.56 8.41
C TYR A 205 -1.32 -1.55 7.73
N TYR A 206 -1.63 -0.60 6.85
CA TYR A 206 -2.90 -0.60 6.15
C TYR A 206 -2.99 -1.72 5.11
N THR A 207 -4.12 -2.43 5.11
CA THR A 207 -4.35 -3.61 4.26
C THR A 207 -5.43 -3.40 3.20
N GLY A 208 -6.33 -2.45 3.41
CA GLY A 208 -7.50 -2.20 2.56
C GLY A 208 -7.75 -0.72 2.32
N MET A 209 -8.99 -0.30 2.58
CA MET A 209 -9.42 1.10 2.49
C MET A 209 -8.60 1.98 3.43
N VAL A 210 -8.22 3.14 2.95
CA VAL A 210 -7.59 4.22 3.73
C VAL A 210 -8.26 5.54 3.40
N PHE A 211 -8.34 6.44 4.36
CA PHE A 211 -8.91 7.75 4.11
C PHE A 211 -8.32 8.84 4.99
N LYS A 212 -8.44 10.06 4.51
CA LYS A 212 -8.20 11.26 5.31
C LYS A 212 -9.25 12.30 5.03
N ILE A 213 -9.49 13.16 6.00
CA ILE A 213 -10.36 14.33 5.83
C ILE A 213 -9.53 15.58 6.12
N ASP A 214 -9.49 16.43 5.11
CA ASP A 214 -8.87 17.74 5.18
C ASP A 214 -9.97 18.79 5.20
N ILE A 215 -9.89 19.77 6.10
CA ILE A 215 -10.80 20.92 6.18
C ILE A 215 -10.11 22.20 5.75
N LYS A 216 -10.88 23.18 5.26
CA LYS A 216 -10.39 24.54 5.00
C LYS A 216 -10.79 25.44 6.16
N SER A 217 -9.81 26.06 6.80
CA SER A 217 -9.99 27.05 7.85
C SER A 217 -9.00 28.17 7.62
N ASN A 218 -9.48 29.44 7.57
CA ASN A 218 -8.64 30.64 7.40
C ASN A 218 -7.65 30.52 6.22
N ASN A 219 -8.12 30.11 5.04
CA ASN A 219 -7.31 29.87 3.83
C ASN A 219 -6.19 28.82 3.97
N LYS A 220 -6.18 28.07 5.07
CA LYS A 220 -5.25 26.94 5.27
C LYS A 220 -6.00 25.61 5.21
N THR A 221 -5.37 24.62 4.60
CA THR A 221 -5.88 23.25 4.63
C THR A 221 -5.28 22.55 5.84
N LYS A 222 -6.13 21.99 6.68
CA LYS A 222 -5.73 21.21 7.86
C LYS A 222 -6.22 19.79 7.74
N ASN A 223 -5.35 18.83 8.00
CA ASN A 223 -5.72 17.43 8.11
C ASN A 223 -6.29 17.17 9.51
N VAL A 224 -7.53 16.75 9.57
CA VAL A 224 -8.27 16.60 10.83
C VAL A 224 -8.57 15.15 11.19
N ILE A 225 -8.77 14.28 10.21
CA ILE A 225 -9.03 12.85 10.44
C ILE A 225 -8.17 12.02 9.49
N ASN A 226 -7.61 10.93 10.03
CA ASN A 226 -6.98 9.88 9.25
C ASN A 226 -7.50 8.53 9.74
N GLY A 227 -7.71 7.60 8.82
CA GLY A 227 -8.18 6.27 9.16
C GLY A 227 -7.96 5.27 8.03
N GLY A 228 -8.27 4.01 8.31
CA GLY A 228 -8.19 2.92 7.34
C GLY A 228 -8.29 1.55 7.98
N ARG A 229 -8.26 0.52 7.13
CA ARG A 229 -8.33 -0.90 7.49
C ARG A 229 -6.94 -1.49 7.69
N TYR A 230 -6.76 -2.26 8.77
CA TYR A 230 -5.48 -2.82 9.19
C TYR A 230 -5.60 -4.24 9.77
N ASP A 231 -6.24 -5.13 9.02
CA ASP A 231 -6.59 -6.51 9.46
C ASP A 231 -5.39 -7.38 9.85
N GLN A 232 -4.18 -7.06 9.39
CA GLN A 232 -2.97 -7.82 9.72
C GLN A 232 -2.28 -7.34 10.99
N LEU A 233 -2.54 -6.12 11.45
CA LEU A 233 -1.81 -5.52 12.57
C LEU A 233 -1.91 -6.35 13.84
N ILE A 234 -3.10 -6.87 14.16
CA ILE A 234 -3.32 -7.65 15.39
C ILE A 234 -2.59 -9.00 15.34
N SER A 235 -2.49 -9.62 14.16
CA SER A 235 -1.69 -10.85 13.98
C SER A 235 -0.19 -10.57 14.02
N ASP A 236 0.26 -9.45 13.47
CA ASP A 236 1.67 -9.02 13.53
C ASP A 236 2.11 -8.71 14.97
N LEU A 237 1.16 -8.30 15.83
CA LEU A 237 1.37 -8.09 17.28
C LEU A 237 1.28 -9.38 18.11
N GLY A 238 1.11 -10.55 17.47
CA GLY A 238 1.19 -11.86 18.13
C GLY A 238 -0.12 -12.63 18.25
N SER A 239 -1.23 -12.14 17.70
CA SER A 239 -2.47 -12.92 17.62
C SER A 239 -2.29 -14.12 16.68
N LYS A 240 -2.77 -15.30 17.11
CA LYS A 240 -2.78 -16.52 16.28
C LYS A 240 -3.82 -16.47 15.16
N LYS A 241 -4.76 -15.55 15.22
CA LYS A 241 -5.85 -15.39 14.24
C LYS A 241 -5.77 -14.02 13.60
N GLN A 242 -6.04 -13.95 12.32
CA GLN A 242 -6.30 -12.69 11.65
C GLN A 242 -7.63 -12.11 12.18
N VAL A 243 -7.64 -10.82 12.50
CA VAL A 243 -8.79 -10.14 13.06
C VAL A 243 -9.06 -8.91 12.19
N SER A 244 -10.27 -8.80 11.68
CA SER A 244 -10.69 -7.61 10.93
C SER A 244 -10.61 -6.38 11.84
N ALA A 245 -10.01 -5.32 11.35
CA ALA A 245 -9.84 -4.08 12.10
C ALA A 245 -9.83 -2.86 11.17
N VAL A 246 -10.65 -1.88 11.50
CA VAL A 246 -10.70 -0.59 10.82
C VAL A 246 -10.92 0.50 11.85
N GLY A 247 -10.27 1.64 11.68
CA GLY A 247 -10.41 2.73 12.64
C GLY A 247 -10.02 4.08 12.08
N ALA A 248 -10.24 5.12 12.87
CA ALA A 248 -9.84 6.46 12.55
C ALA A 248 -9.46 7.27 13.80
N ALA A 249 -8.62 8.27 13.61
CA ALA A 249 -8.24 9.23 14.63
C ALA A 249 -8.58 10.66 14.18
N LEU A 250 -9.28 11.37 15.05
CA LEU A 250 -9.59 12.78 14.94
C LEU A 250 -8.56 13.58 15.74
N ASN A 251 -7.86 14.49 15.10
CA ASN A 251 -6.94 15.41 15.76
C ASN A 251 -7.72 16.58 16.40
N LEU A 252 -7.47 16.88 17.66
CA LEU A 252 -8.12 17.94 18.41
C LEU A 252 -7.31 19.25 18.43
N ASN A 253 -6.00 19.16 18.25
CA ASN A 253 -5.08 20.31 18.28
C ASN A 253 -4.94 20.90 16.88
N TYR A 254 -5.52 22.08 16.67
CA TYR A 254 -5.50 22.83 15.40
C TYR A 254 -4.76 24.15 15.52
#